data_ce3d8fd74438f952aa522b6c195bf8be
#
_entry.id   ce3d8fd74438f952aa522b6c195bf8be
#
_cell.length_a   1.000
_cell.length_b   1.000
_cell.length_c   1.000
_cell.angle_alpha   90.00
_cell.angle_beta   90.00
_cell.angle_gamma   90.00
#
_symmetry.space_group_name_H-M   'P 1'
#
loop_
_entity.id
_entity.type
_entity.pdbx_description
1 polymer ?
#
loop_
_entity_poly.entity_id
_entity_poly.type
_entity_poly.pdbx_seq_one_letter_code
_entity_poly.pdbx_strand_id
1 'polypeptide(L)'
;QHGVLMADPNPMETAPLDPSLPGVRLLQSWIREQLAISVDVIGSERIEGRLIWQDPEFLAIERSPATRPTLISRRQISVIRALG
;
A
#
# COMPACT_ATOMS: atom_id res chain seq x y z
N GLN A 1 -11.78 0.81 35.59
CA GLN A 1 -11.39 0.92 34.95
C GLN A 1 -10.98 1.29 34.54
N HIS A 2 -10.82 1.22 34.65
CA HIS A 2 -10.21 1.39 33.93
C HIS A 2 -9.96 1.63 33.00
N GLY A 3 -9.92 1.71 33.19
CA GLY A 3 -9.54 1.76 32.16
C GLY A 3 -9.82 1.78 31.28
N VAL A 4 -10.15 1.59 31.51
CA VAL A 4 -10.20 1.46 30.49
C VAL A 4 -10.21 1.88 29.55
N LEU A 5 -10.06 2.04 29.55
CA LEU A 5 -9.88 2.32 28.56
C LEU A 5 -9.14 2.31 27.76
N MET A 6 -9.03 1.89 27.71
CA MET A 6 -8.39 1.75 26.98
C MET A 6 -8.15 1.87 25.96
N ALA A 7 -8.12 1.85 26.14
CA ALA A 7 -7.40 1.99 24.98
C ALA A 7 -8.19 2.04 23.74
N ASP A 8 -8.97 2.94 23.65
CA ASP A 8 -9.58 3.21 22.37
C ASP A 8 -8.52 3.57 21.37
N PRO A 9 -8.61 3.05 20.15
CA PRO A 9 -7.64 3.42 19.13
C PRO A 9 -7.70 4.93 18.92
N ASN A 10 -6.54 5.50 18.83
CA ASN A 10 -6.42 6.87 18.40
C ASN A 10 -7.02 6.97 17.00
N PRO A 11 -7.95 7.89 16.74
CA PRO A 11 -8.55 7.99 15.40
C PRO A 11 -7.53 8.34 14.33
N MET A 12 -6.34 8.79 14.71
CA MET A 12 -5.27 9.00 13.74
C MET A 12 -4.44 7.78 13.48
N GLU A 13 -4.61 6.73 14.24
CA GLU A 13 -3.88 5.51 14.00
C GLU A 13 -4.44 4.76 12.80
N THR A 14 -3.54 4.18 12.02
CA THR A 14 -3.94 3.35 10.90
C THR A 14 -4.16 1.94 11.39
N ALA A 15 -5.30 1.36 11.05
CA ALA A 15 -5.58 -0.03 11.40
C ALA A 15 -4.59 -0.95 10.69
N PRO A 16 -4.24 -2.09 11.31
CA PRO A 16 -3.40 -3.08 10.63
C PRO A 16 -4.05 -3.55 9.34
N LEU A 17 -3.23 -3.96 8.38
CA LEU A 17 -3.75 -4.57 7.17
C LEU A 17 -4.46 -5.87 7.52
N ASP A 18 -5.66 -6.01 6.97
CA ASP A 18 -6.46 -7.21 7.16
C ASP A 18 -6.31 -8.09 5.93
N PRO A 19 -5.59 -9.22 6.03
CA PRO A 19 -5.36 -10.07 4.88
C PRO A 19 -6.61 -10.76 4.35
N SER A 20 -7.72 -10.67 5.07
CA SER A 20 -8.99 -11.23 4.57
C SER A 20 -9.66 -10.30 3.57
N LEU A 21 -9.27 -9.04 3.51
CA LEU A 21 -9.86 -8.10 2.57
C LEU A 21 -9.39 -8.39 1.15
N PRO A 22 -10.31 -8.44 0.17
CA PRO A 22 -9.94 -8.79 -1.20
C PRO A 22 -8.85 -7.92 -1.79
N GLY A 23 -8.89 -6.60 -1.55
CA GLY A 23 -7.87 -5.70 -2.08
C GLY A 23 -6.50 -5.97 -1.51
N VAL A 24 -6.42 -6.23 -0.22
CA VAL A 24 -5.14 -6.54 0.42
C VAL A 24 -4.60 -7.85 -0.12
N ARG A 25 -5.46 -8.86 -0.26
CA ARG A 25 -5.04 -10.15 -0.79
C ARG A 25 -4.55 -10.06 -2.22
N LEU A 26 -5.25 -9.30 -3.04
CA LEU A 26 -4.86 -9.13 -4.43
C LEU A 26 -3.49 -8.47 -4.55
N LEU A 27 -3.29 -7.37 -3.81
CA LEU A 27 -1.99 -6.70 -3.83
C LEU A 27 -0.90 -7.62 -3.32
N GLN A 28 -1.19 -8.42 -2.30
CA GLN A 28 -0.21 -9.35 -1.76
C GLN A 28 0.17 -10.41 -2.79
N SER A 29 -0.79 -10.87 -3.60
CA SER A 29 -0.49 -11.81 -4.67
C SER A 29 0.41 -11.18 -5.74
N TRP A 30 0.16 -9.91 -6.07
CA TRP A 30 1.00 -9.20 -7.03
C TRP A 30 2.43 -9.04 -6.53
N ILE A 31 2.60 -8.85 -5.21
CA ILE A 31 3.93 -8.82 -4.61
C ILE A 31 4.63 -10.15 -4.81
N ARG A 32 3.95 -11.26 -4.51
CA ARG A 32 4.53 -12.59 -4.66
C ARG A 32 4.88 -12.91 -6.10
N GLU A 33 4.04 -12.44 -7.03
CA GLU A 33 4.26 -12.69 -8.47
C GLU A 33 5.24 -11.70 -9.08
N GLN A 34 5.66 -10.71 -8.31
CA GLN A 34 6.60 -9.67 -8.76
C GLN A 34 6.09 -8.93 -9.99
N LEU A 35 4.78 -8.67 -10.01
CA LEU A 35 4.17 -7.99 -11.14
C LEU A 35 4.49 -6.50 -11.12
N ALA A 36 4.66 -5.94 -12.31
CA ALA A 36 4.71 -4.51 -12.47
C ALA A 36 3.28 -3.97 -12.38
N ILE A 37 3.14 -2.83 -11.74
CA ILE A 37 1.84 -2.18 -11.58
C ILE A 37 1.95 -0.72 -11.97
N SER A 38 0.79 -0.13 -12.21
CA SER A 38 0.64 1.29 -12.47
C SER A 38 -0.23 1.87 -11.37
N VAL A 39 0.24 2.93 -10.74
CA VAL A 39 -0.47 3.60 -9.64
C VAL A 39 -0.74 5.04 -10.04
N ASP A 40 -2.02 5.42 -10.02
CA ASP A 40 -2.42 6.80 -10.26
C ASP A 40 -2.52 7.50 -8.92
N VAL A 41 -1.71 8.53 -8.75
CA VAL A 41 -1.62 9.29 -7.50
C VAL A 41 -2.37 10.60 -7.66
N ILE A 42 -3.24 10.90 -6.71
CA ILE A 42 -4.04 12.12 -6.75
C ILE A 42 -3.12 13.33 -6.76
N GLY A 43 -3.33 14.21 -7.74
CA GLY A 43 -2.54 15.43 -7.85
C GLY A 43 -1.12 15.25 -8.30
N SER A 44 -0.77 14.06 -8.77
CA SER A 44 0.57 13.76 -9.22
C SER A 44 0.51 12.89 -10.46
N GLU A 45 1.67 12.59 -11.02
CA GLU A 45 1.70 11.74 -12.20
C GLU A 45 1.63 10.27 -11.82
N ARG A 46 1.33 9.45 -12.82
CA ARG A 46 1.28 8.00 -12.68
C ARG A 46 2.67 7.46 -12.36
N ILE A 47 2.71 6.50 -11.46
CA ILE A 47 3.96 5.85 -11.08
C ILE A 47 3.85 4.38 -11.45
N GLU A 48 4.85 3.88 -12.18
CA GLU A 48 4.88 2.49 -12.60
C GLU A 48 6.11 1.81 -12.05
N GLY A 49 5.95 0.56 -11.67
CA GLY A 49 7.04 -0.23 -11.15
C GLY A 49 6.50 -1.48 -10.50
N ARG A 50 7.39 -2.21 -9.85
CA ARG A 50 7.04 -3.45 -9.21
C ARG A 50 6.68 -3.19 -7.76
N LEU A 51 5.51 -3.70 -7.33
CA LEU A 51 5.12 -3.59 -5.93
C LEU A 51 5.93 -4.58 -5.11
N ILE A 52 6.72 -4.07 -4.16
CA ILE A 52 7.61 -4.93 -3.38
C ILE A 52 7.10 -5.19 -1.97
N TRP A 53 6.39 -4.25 -1.38
CA TRP A 53 5.71 -4.49 -0.11
C TRP A 53 4.61 -3.46 0.10
N GLN A 54 3.73 -3.75 1.03
CA GLN A 54 2.67 -2.83 1.43
C GLN A 54 2.52 -2.84 2.93
N ASP A 55 2.10 -1.70 3.48
CA ASP A 55 1.72 -1.62 4.88
C ASP A 55 0.49 -0.70 4.99
N PRO A 56 -0.04 -0.46 6.19
CA PRO A 56 -1.25 0.36 6.32
C PRO A 56 -1.09 1.79 5.80
N GLU A 57 0.13 2.31 5.76
CA GLU A 57 0.37 3.69 5.36
C GLU A 57 0.86 3.83 3.93
N PHE A 58 1.63 2.86 3.43
CA PHE A 58 2.36 3.01 2.18
C PHE A 58 2.30 1.79 1.29
N LEU A 59 2.48 2.04 0.01
CA LEU A 59 2.89 1.04 -0.96
C LEU A 59 4.32 1.36 -1.37
N ALA A 60 5.16 0.34 -1.49
CA ALA A 60 6.55 0.53 -1.93
C ALA A 60 6.69 0.02 -3.35
N ILE A 61 7.11 0.90 -4.23
CA ILE A 61 7.25 0.61 -5.66
C ILE A 61 8.72 0.65 -6.02
N GLU A 62 9.21 -0.42 -6.63
CA GLU A 62 10.55 -0.47 -7.18
C GLU A 62 10.48 -0.13 -8.66
N ARG A 63 11.01 1.02 -9.03
CA ARG A 63 10.98 1.49 -10.42
C ARG A 63 12.14 0.96 -11.22
N SER A 64 13.23 0.63 -10.54
CA SER A 64 14.43 0.08 -11.15
C SER A 64 15.20 -0.65 -10.08
N PRO A 65 15.86 -1.79 -10.38
CA PRO A 65 16.63 -2.51 -9.36
C PRO A 65 17.77 -1.67 -8.77
N ALA A 66 18.22 -0.66 -9.49
CA ALA A 66 19.34 0.16 -9.04
C ALA A 66 18.92 1.31 -8.14
N THR A 67 17.63 1.55 -7.97
CA THR A 67 17.13 2.69 -7.20
C THR A 67 16.46 2.23 -5.93
N ARG A 68 16.35 3.16 -4.99
CA ARG A 68 15.62 2.91 -3.76
C ARG A 68 14.12 2.89 -4.07
N PRO A 69 13.34 2.14 -3.29
CA PRO A 69 11.90 2.11 -3.50
C PRO A 69 11.27 3.49 -3.35
N THR A 70 10.23 3.72 -4.14
CA THR A 70 9.39 4.90 -4.02
C THR A 70 8.22 4.54 -3.13
N LEU A 71 7.98 5.31 -2.08
CA LEU A 71 6.85 5.10 -1.18
C LEU A 71 5.70 5.99 -1.61
N ILE A 72 4.53 5.40 -1.72
CA ILE A 72 3.32 6.11 -2.10
C ILE A 72 2.33 5.99 -0.95
N SER A 73 1.82 7.11 -0.46
CA SER A 73 0.81 7.09 0.58
C SER A 73 -0.47 6.46 0.04
N ARG A 74 -0.99 5.47 0.77
CA ARG A 74 -2.23 4.79 0.35
C ARG A 74 -3.38 5.79 0.18
N ARG A 75 -3.39 6.86 0.95
CA ARG A 75 -4.46 7.84 0.91
C ARG A 75 -4.44 8.70 -0.35
N GLN A 76 -3.34 8.70 -1.06
CA GLN A 76 -3.18 9.50 -2.27
C GLN A 76 -3.38 8.68 -3.54
N ILE A 77 -3.71 7.42 -3.41
CA ILE A 77 -3.86 6.53 -4.56
C ILE A 77 -5.31 6.53 -5.01
N SER A 78 -5.54 6.72 -6.29
CA SER A 78 -6.88 6.63 -6.86
C SER A 78 -7.10 5.32 -7.59
N VAL A 79 -6.12 4.84 -8.36
CA VAL A 79 -6.27 3.62 -9.16
C VAL A 79 -4.96 2.84 -9.17
N ILE A 80 -5.06 1.53 -9.02
CA ILE A 80 -3.92 0.62 -9.15
C ILE A 80 -4.27 -0.43 -10.20
N ARG A 81 -3.36 -0.64 -11.16
CA ARG A 81 -3.55 -1.64 -12.21
C ARG A 81 -2.34 -2.52 -12.33
N ALA A 82 -2.57 -3.81 -12.54
CA ALA A 82 -1.48 -4.70 -12.92
C ALA A 82 -1.15 -4.50 -14.40
N LEU A 83 0.13 -4.48 -14.72
CA LEU A 83 0.59 -4.27 -16.09
C LEU A 83 0.98 -5.57 -16.78
N GLY A 84 1.05 -6.65 -16.06
CA GLY A 84 1.47 -7.92 -16.62
C GLY A 84 0.39 -8.92 -16.90
#